data_2425ba93442256a6c7ae9a34646ba545
#
_entry.id   2425ba93442256a6c7ae9a34646ba545
#
_cell.length_a   1.000
_cell.length_b   1.000
_cell.length_c   1.000
_cell.angle_alpha   90.00
_cell.angle_beta   90.00
_cell.angle_gamma   90.00
#
_symmetry.space_group_name_H-M   'P 1'
#
loop_
_entity.id
_entity.type
_entity.pdbx_description
1 polymer ?
#
loop_
_entity_poly.entity_id
_entity_poly.type
_entity_poly.pdbx_seq_one_letter_code
_entity_poly.pdbx_strand_id
1 'polypeptide(L)'
;TKATPQEMRSLVCAQCHVEYYFKGDGKYLTFPWDKGFTVEDMEAYYDNEGFYDYIHKLSRTPILKAQHPDYEISQMGIHGQRGVSCADCHMPYKSEGGVKFSDHHIQSPLAMIDRTCQTCHRESEETLRNNVYERQRKANEIRNRLEQELAKAHIEAKFAWDKGATEDQMKDVPVSYTHLRAHE
;
A
#
# COMPACT_ATOMS: atom_id res chain seq x y z
N THR A 1 -18.22 -15.40 -11.19
CA THR A 1 -16.81 -14.97 -11.08
C THR A 1 -15.91 -16.14 -11.46
N LYS A 2 -14.71 -15.83 -12.00
CA LYS A 2 -13.71 -16.86 -12.35
C LYS A 2 -12.73 -17.13 -11.20
N ALA A 3 -12.87 -16.45 -10.06
CA ALA A 3 -11.98 -16.57 -8.92
C ALA A 3 -12.19 -17.92 -8.20
N THR A 4 -11.09 -18.54 -7.83
CA THR A 4 -11.08 -19.75 -6.99
C THR A 4 -11.51 -19.42 -5.56
N PRO A 5 -11.93 -20.41 -4.75
CA PRO A 5 -12.22 -20.21 -3.34
C PRO A 5 -11.05 -19.60 -2.57
N GLN A 6 -9.79 -19.95 -2.90
CA GLN A 6 -8.60 -19.40 -2.26
C GLN A 6 -8.39 -17.92 -2.63
N GLU A 7 -8.56 -17.55 -3.89
CA GLU A 7 -8.50 -16.14 -4.30
C GLU A 7 -9.60 -15.31 -3.64
N MET A 8 -10.80 -15.87 -3.49
CA MET A 8 -11.90 -15.19 -2.81
C MET A 8 -11.59 -14.84 -1.34
N ARG A 9 -10.73 -15.62 -0.68
CA ARG A 9 -10.27 -15.35 0.69
C ARG A 9 -9.35 -14.11 0.79
N SER A 10 -8.87 -13.60 -0.33
CA SER A 10 -8.21 -12.29 -0.44
C SER A 10 -9.14 -11.22 -1.02
N LEU A 11 -9.90 -11.55 -2.07
CA LEU A 11 -10.71 -10.58 -2.81
C LEU A 11 -11.84 -9.96 -1.98
N VAL A 12 -12.36 -10.64 -0.96
CA VAL A 12 -13.33 -10.04 -0.03
C VAL A 12 -12.72 -8.90 0.79
N CYS A 13 -11.42 -8.96 1.09
CA CYS A 13 -10.68 -7.91 1.78
C CYS A 13 -10.27 -6.80 0.80
N ALA A 14 -9.89 -7.19 -0.41
CA ALA A 14 -9.50 -6.29 -1.49
C ALA A 14 -10.62 -5.40 -2.03
N GLN A 15 -11.86 -5.54 -1.56
CA GLN A 15 -12.92 -4.56 -1.84
C GLN A 15 -12.63 -3.19 -1.17
N CYS A 16 -11.82 -3.19 -0.11
CA CYS A 16 -11.42 -2.00 0.64
C CYS A 16 -9.90 -1.88 0.79
N HIS A 17 -9.18 -3.00 0.99
CA HIS A 17 -7.73 -3.05 1.15
C HIS A 17 -7.01 -3.15 -0.22
N VAL A 18 -7.10 -2.08 -1.00
CA VAL A 18 -6.68 -2.01 -2.39
C VAL A 18 -6.46 -0.55 -2.78
N GLU A 19 -5.58 -0.28 -3.72
CA GLU A 19 -5.48 1.04 -4.32
C GLU A 19 -6.68 1.31 -5.22
N TYR A 20 -7.33 2.45 -5.05
CA TYR A 20 -8.50 2.84 -5.83
C TYR A 20 -8.64 4.36 -5.92
N TYR A 21 -9.41 4.81 -6.89
CA TYR A 21 -9.86 6.19 -7.00
C TYR A 21 -11.27 6.28 -7.57
N PHE A 22 -11.84 7.46 -7.53
CA PHE A 22 -13.16 7.73 -8.10
C PHE A 22 -13.02 8.47 -9.41
N LYS A 23 -13.24 7.75 -10.53
CA LYS A 23 -13.07 8.28 -11.88
C LYS A 23 -14.27 9.10 -12.33
N GLY A 24 -13.98 10.27 -12.96
CA GLY A 24 -14.94 11.13 -13.63
C GLY A 24 -16.00 11.75 -12.73
N ASP A 25 -16.94 12.47 -13.32
CA ASP A 25 -18.01 13.17 -12.60
C ASP A 25 -18.97 12.22 -11.87
N GLY A 26 -19.17 11.03 -12.43
CA GLY A 26 -19.98 9.97 -11.82
C GLY A 26 -19.36 9.29 -10.60
N LYS A 27 -18.13 9.62 -10.24
CA LYS A 27 -17.41 9.06 -9.11
C LYS A 27 -17.39 7.53 -9.11
N TYR A 28 -17.09 6.93 -10.26
CA TYR A 28 -17.01 5.48 -10.39
C TYR A 28 -15.77 4.95 -9.70
N LEU A 29 -15.96 4.00 -8.78
CA LEU A 29 -14.87 3.27 -8.15
C LEU A 29 -14.04 2.55 -9.22
N THR A 30 -12.76 2.88 -9.29
CA THR A 30 -11.86 2.39 -10.32
C THR A 30 -10.52 1.99 -9.70
N PHE A 31 -9.92 0.94 -10.25
CA PHE A 31 -8.63 0.41 -9.81
C PHE A 31 -7.56 0.71 -10.86
N PRO A 32 -6.37 1.21 -10.48
CA PRO A 32 -5.30 1.54 -11.43
C PRO A 32 -4.48 0.30 -11.83
N TRP A 33 -5.12 -0.77 -12.29
CA TRP A 33 -4.49 -2.06 -12.56
C TRP A 33 -4.19 -2.36 -14.02
N ASP A 34 -4.45 -1.44 -14.93
CA ASP A 34 -4.26 -1.66 -16.37
C ASP A 34 -2.84 -2.10 -16.75
N LYS A 35 -1.83 -1.61 -16.01
CA LYS A 35 -0.42 -1.86 -16.30
C LYS A 35 0.24 -2.82 -15.33
N GLY A 36 -0.37 -3.10 -14.20
CA GLY A 36 0.16 -3.97 -13.17
C GLY A 36 -0.10 -3.47 -11.76
N PHE A 37 0.61 -4.07 -10.78
CA PHE A 37 0.44 -3.81 -9.35
C PHE A 37 1.64 -3.10 -8.72
N THR A 38 2.69 -2.84 -9.48
CA THR A 38 3.84 -2.11 -8.94
C THR A 38 3.50 -0.63 -8.73
N VAL A 39 4.28 0.04 -7.91
CA VAL A 39 4.11 1.49 -7.70
C VAL A 39 4.29 2.23 -9.01
N GLU A 40 5.29 1.84 -9.80
CA GLU A 40 5.60 2.41 -11.11
C GLU A 40 4.45 2.22 -12.10
N ASP A 41 3.78 1.07 -12.08
CA ASP A 41 2.60 0.80 -12.91
C ASP A 41 1.43 1.72 -12.53
N MET A 42 1.17 1.88 -11.24
CA MET A 42 0.10 2.75 -10.73
C MET A 42 0.38 4.22 -11.03
N GLU A 43 1.63 4.65 -10.83
CA GLU A 43 2.08 5.99 -11.15
C GLU A 43 1.87 6.30 -12.62
N ALA A 44 2.37 5.44 -13.51
CA ALA A 44 2.19 5.59 -14.93
C ALA A 44 0.70 5.57 -15.37
N TYR A 45 -0.15 4.85 -14.64
CA TYR A 45 -1.58 4.88 -14.86
C TYR A 45 -2.18 6.24 -14.52
N TYR A 46 -1.90 6.77 -13.31
CA TYR A 46 -2.44 8.06 -12.87
C TYR A 46 -1.92 9.24 -13.70
N ASP A 47 -0.65 9.19 -14.11
CA ASP A 47 -0.07 10.19 -15.01
C ASP A 47 -0.79 10.22 -16.36
N ASN A 48 -1.08 9.05 -16.95
CA ASN A 48 -1.82 8.96 -18.20
C ASN A 48 -3.28 9.45 -18.09
N GLU A 49 -3.92 9.22 -16.95
CA GLU A 49 -5.27 9.71 -16.67
C GLU A 49 -5.29 11.20 -16.26
N GLY A 50 -4.13 11.80 -15.98
CA GLY A 50 -4.02 13.16 -15.46
C GLY A 50 -4.73 13.34 -14.11
N PHE A 51 -4.79 12.24 -13.33
CA PHE A 51 -5.52 12.23 -12.07
C PHE A 51 -4.63 12.63 -10.90
N TYR A 52 -5.16 13.48 -10.04
CA TYR A 52 -4.60 13.82 -8.73
C TYR A 52 -5.74 14.10 -7.74
N ASP A 53 -5.47 13.92 -6.45
CA ASP A 53 -6.47 14.15 -5.40
C ASP A 53 -6.66 15.64 -5.08
N TYR A 54 -5.56 16.40 -5.00
CA TYR A 54 -5.62 17.83 -4.67
C TYR A 54 -4.31 18.55 -5.04
N ILE A 55 -4.38 19.88 -5.03
CA ILE A 55 -3.21 20.75 -5.17
C ILE A 55 -2.70 21.14 -3.77
N HIS A 56 -1.43 20.85 -3.49
CA HIS A 56 -0.82 21.19 -2.22
C HIS A 56 -0.67 22.71 -2.03
N LYS A 57 -1.16 23.25 -0.91
CA LYS A 57 -1.29 24.70 -0.70
C LYS A 57 0.04 25.46 -0.72
N LEU A 58 1.13 24.86 -0.23
CA LEU A 58 2.44 25.51 -0.16
C LEU A 58 3.21 25.38 -1.46
N SER A 59 3.40 24.18 -1.95
CA SER A 59 4.19 23.90 -3.15
C SER A 59 3.45 24.13 -4.46
N ARG A 60 2.12 24.20 -4.44
CA ARG A 60 1.21 24.24 -5.61
C ARG A 60 1.32 23.00 -6.51
N THR A 61 1.80 21.91 -5.97
CA THR A 61 2.02 20.66 -6.68
C THR A 61 0.77 19.79 -6.63
N PRO A 62 0.38 19.12 -7.74
CA PRO A 62 -0.62 18.08 -7.70
C PRO A 62 -0.15 16.94 -6.79
N ILE A 63 -1.02 16.48 -5.92
CA ILE A 63 -0.74 15.38 -4.99
C ILE A 63 -1.69 14.23 -5.26
N LEU A 64 -1.10 13.08 -5.43
CA LEU A 64 -1.79 11.80 -5.43
C LEU A 64 -1.61 11.13 -4.08
N LYS A 65 -2.69 10.69 -3.47
CA LYS A 65 -2.65 9.87 -2.25
C LYS A 65 -2.67 8.40 -2.64
N ALA A 66 -1.62 7.66 -2.31
CA ALA A 66 -1.72 6.22 -2.25
C ALA A 66 -2.64 5.86 -1.07
N GLN A 67 -3.74 5.16 -1.34
CA GLN A 67 -4.74 4.84 -0.31
C GLN A 67 -4.22 3.73 0.61
N HIS A 68 -4.41 2.50 0.25
CA HIS A 68 -3.91 1.33 0.99
C HIS A 68 -3.77 0.13 0.05
N PRO A 69 -2.69 0.07 -0.73
CA PRO A 69 -2.46 -0.98 -1.73
C PRO A 69 -2.07 -2.32 -1.10
N ASP A 70 -2.80 -2.75 -0.07
CA ASP A 70 -2.47 -3.96 0.70
C ASP A 70 -2.60 -5.21 -0.15
N TYR A 71 -3.62 -5.29 -1.00
CA TYR A 71 -3.83 -6.41 -1.90
C TYR A 71 -2.67 -6.53 -2.90
N GLU A 72 -2.30 -5.43 -3.55
CA GLU A 72 -1.22 -5.38 -4.53
C GLU A 72 0.12 -5.77 -3.91
N ILE A 73 0.46 -5.19 -2.76
CA ILE A 73 1.68 -5.52 -2.00
C ILE A 73 1.68 -7.00 -1.62
N SER A 74 0.54 -7.52 -1.17
CA SER A 74 0.39 -8.93 -0.83
C SER A 74 0.63 -9.84 -2.04
N GLN A 75 0.07 -9.50 -3.22
CA GLN A 75 0.25 -10.30 -4.44
C GLN A 75 1.70 -10.29 -4.95
N MET A 76 2.42 -9.18 -4.79
CA MET A 76 3.84 -9.08 -5.12
C MET A 76 4.74 -9.83 -4.12
N GLY A 77 4.29 -10.02 -2.90
CA GLY A 77 5.02 -10.71 -1.85
C GLY A 77 5.07 -12.23 -2.04
N ILE A 78 6.09 -12.88 -1.42
CA ILE A 78 6.29 -14.34 -1.51
C ILE A 78 5.07 -15.14 -1.05
N HIS A 79 4.33 -14.67 -0.06
CA HIS A 79 3.14 -15.34 0.45
C HIS A 79 2.02 -15.32 -0.60
N GLY A 80 1.73 -14.15 -1.22
CA GLY A 80 0.75 -14.06 -2.29
C GLY A 80 1.12 -14.91 -3.51
N GLN A 81 2.39 -14.86 -3.94
CA GLN A 81 2.91 -15.69 -5.04
C GLN A 81 2.80 -17.20 -4.76
N ARG A 82 2.74 -17.61 -3.50
CA ARG A 82 2.53 -19.00 -3.06
C ARG A 82 1.08 -19.33 -2.77
N GLY A 83 0.16 -18.43 -3.08
CA GLY A 83 -1.27 -18.62 -2.90
C GLY A 83 -1.76 -18.52 -1.45
N VAL A 84 -0.98 -17.90 -0.55
CA VAL A 84 -1.43 -17.58 0.81
C VAL A 84 -2.35 -16.38 0.74
N SER A 85 -3.56 -16.50 1.26
CA SER A 85 -4.56 -15.45 1.25
C SER A 85 -4.48 -14.55 2.47
N CYS A 86 -5.11 -13.38 2.39
CA CYS A 86 -5.26 -12.46 3.53
C CYS A 86 -5.92 -13.17 4.73
N ALA A 87 -6.94 -13.97 4.47
CA ALA A 87 -7.66 -14.71 5.52
C ALA A 87 -6.83 -15.81 6.18
N ASP A 88 -5.81 -16.37 5.51
CA ASP A 88 -4.97 -17.40 6.13
C ASP A 88 -4.14 -16.83 7.29
N CYS A 89 -3.78 -15.54 7.21
CA CYS A 89 -3.06 -14.84 8.26
C CYS A 89 -3.99 -14.12 9.25
N HIS A 90 -5.02 -13.43 8.74
CA HIS A 90 -5.89 -12.56 9.56
C HIS A 90 -7.15 -13.24 10.10
N MET A 91 -7.52 -14.38 9.53
CA MET A 91 -8.68 -15.21 9.90
C MET A 91 -8.31 -16.71 9.87
N PRO A 92 -7.32 -17.13 10.68
CA PRO A 92 -6.84 -18.53 10.64
C PRO A 92 -7.97 -19.48 10.97
N TYR A 93 -7.81 -20.72 10.53
CA TYR A 93 -8.75 -21.77 10.89
C TYR A 93 -8.68 -22.12 12.37
N LYS A 94 -9.84 -22.33 12.97
CA LYS A 94 -10.02 -22.96 14.29
C LYS A 94 -11.02 -24.10 14.22
N SER A 95 -11.01 -24.94 15.25
CA SER A 95 -11.95 -26.06 15.37
C SER A 95 -12.65 -26.02 16.72
N GLU A 96 -13.96 -26.15 16.70
CA GLU A 96 -14.79 -26.28 17.90
C GLU A 96 -15.81 -27.41 17.68
N GLY A 97 -15.94 -28.31 18.64
CA GLY A 97 -16.84 -29.46 18.52
C GLY A 97 -16.62 -30.33 17.28
N GLY A 98 -15.38 -30.40 16.78
CA GLY A 98 -15.02 -31.17 15.57
C GLY A 98 -15.32 -30.43 14.24
N VAL A 99 -15.86 -29.22 14.28
CA VAL A 99 -16.13 -28.41 13.09
C VAL A 99 -14.99 -27.42 12.89
N LYS A 100 -14.41 -27.43 11.67
CA LYS A 100 -13.36 -26.50 11.25
C LYS A 100 -13.97 -25.29 10.54
N PHE A 101 -13.61 -24.08 10.96
CA PHE A 101 -14.07 -22.84 10.34
C PHE A 101 -13.02 -21.72 10.46
N SER A 102 -13.16 -20.67 9.64
CA SER A 102 -12.32 -19.48 9.74
C SER A 102 -12.70 -18.65 10.96
N ASP A 103 -11.69 -18.23 11.72
CA ASP A 103 -11.90 -17.30 12.84
C ASP A 103 -12.21 -15.90 12.30
N HIS A 104 -13.46 -15.47 12.44
CA HIS A 104 -13.93 -14.14 11.98
C HIS A 104 -13.52 -13.00 12.91
N HIS A 105 -12.74 -13.29 13.94
CA HIS A 105 -12.13 -12.27 14.78
C HIS A 105 -10.87 -11.74 14.07
N ILE A 106 -11.06 -10.84 13.12
CA ILE A 106 -9.98 -10.26 12.31
C ILE A 106 -9.04 -9.46 13.20
N GLN A 107 -7.77 -9.87 13.23
CA GLN A 107 -6.75 -9.22 14.06
C GLN A 107 -5.34 -9.42 13.49
N SER A 108 -4.34 -8.83 14.13
CA SER A 108 -2.94 -9.02 13.77
C SER A 108 -2.55 -10.50 13.85
N PRO A 109 -1.89 -11.05 12.81
CA PRO A 109 -1.35 -12.41 12.86
C PRO A 109 -0.37 -12.64 14.01
N LEU A 110 0.29 -11.60 14.50
CA LEU A 110 1.19 -11.66 15.65
C LEU A 110 0.49 -11.98 16.98
N ALA A 111 -0.82 -11.87 17.04
CA ALA A 111 -1.63 -12.28 18.19
C ALA A 111 -1.89 -13.81 18.21
N MET A 112 -1.61 -14.50 17.09
CA MET A 112 -1.97 -15.90 16.87
C MET A 112 -0.88 -16.62 16.04
N ILE A 113 0.39 -16.42 16.36
CA ILE A 113 1.53 -16.93 15.57
C ILE A 113 1.46 -18.46 15.43
N ASP A 114 1.02 -19.15 16.48
CA ASP A 114 0.82 -20.61 16.52
C ASP A 114 -0.17 -21.10 15.44
N ARG A 115 -1.20 -20.33 15.17
CA ARG A 115 -2.27 -20.69 14.20
C ARG A 115 -2.13 -20.02 12.84
N THR A 116 -1.24 -19.06 12.72
CA THR A 116 -0.98 -18.33 11.46
C THR A 116 0.38 -18.74 10.90
N CYS A 117 1.46 -18.18 11.42
CA CYS A 117 2.81 -18.37 10.89
C CYS A 117 3.28 -19.83 11.02
N GLN A 118 3.08 -20.44 12.20
CA GLN A 118 3.59 -21.79 12.48
C GLN A 118 2.82 -22.93 11.80
N THR A 119 1.77 -22.62 11.04
CA THR A 119 1.18 -23.61 10.12
C THR A 119 2.13 -23.98 8.99
N CYS A 120 3.08 -23.11 8.64
CA CYS A 120 4.08 -23.31 7.60
C CYS A 120 5.52 -23.14 8.11
N HIS A 121 5.76 -22.20 9.03
CA HIS A 121 7.07 -21.88 9.59
C HIS A 121 7.34 -22.71 10.86
N ARG A 122 8.59 -23.16 11.03
CA ARG A 122 9.02 -24.00 12.15
C ARG A 122 9.80 -23.25 13.23
N GLU A 123 10.09 -21.98 12.99
CA GLU A 123 10.79 -21.11 13.92
C GLU A 123 9.93 -20.85 15.16
N SER A 124 10.58 -20.45 16.25
CA SER A 124 9.88 -20.06 17.48
C SER A 124 9.01 -18.82 17.24
N GLU A 125 7.95 -18.64 18.02
CA GLU A 125 7.11 -17.45 17.98
C GLU A 125 7.92 -16.18 18.18
N GLU A 126 8.88 -16.21 19.10
CA GLU A 126 9.76 -15.08 19.37
C GLU A 126 10.56 -14.69 18.13
N THR A 127 11.14 -15.66 17.42
CA THR A 127 11.90 -15.43 16.19
C THR A 127 11.01 -14.84 15.10
N LEU A 128 9.83 -15.40 14.89
CA LEU A 128 8.88 -14.94 13.88
C LEU A 128 8.39 -13.52 14.19
N ARG A 129 8.09 -13.23 15.44
CA ARG A 129 7.70 -11.91 15.93
C ARG A 129 8.79 -10.87 15.70
N ASN A 130 10.02 -11.20 16.09
CA ASN A 130 11.17 -10.32 15.96
C ASN A 130 11.49 -10.04 14.48
N ASN A 131 11.35 -11.03 13.59
CA ASN A 131 11.49 -10.83 12.15
C ASN A 131 10.48 -9.82 11.59
N VAL A 132 9.24 -9.85 12.06
CA VAL A 132 8.23 -8.86 11.66
C VAL A 132 8.57 -7.47 12.20
N TYR A 133 8.90 -7.36 13.47
CA TYR A 133 9.25 -6.07 14.08
C TYR A 133 10.49 -5.43 13.44
N GLU A 134 11.48 -6.24 13.08
CA GLU A 134 12.68 -5.74 12.40
C GLU A 134 12.34 -5.17 11.01
N ARG A 135 11.46 -5.83 10.25
CA ARG A 135 10.98 -5.33 8.95
C ARG A 135 10.17 -4.03 9.12
N GLN A 136 9.27 -4.00 10.10
CA GLN A 136 8.49 -2.79 10.40
C GLN A 136 9.39 -1.63 10.83
N ARG A 137 10.42 -1.90 11.64
CA ARG A 137 11.39 -0.88 12.05
C ARG A 137 12.12 -0.27 10.84
N LYS A 138 12.63 -1.12 9.93
CA LYS A 138 13.29 -0.66 8.70
C LYS A 138 12.35 0.17 7.83
N ALA A 139 11.13 -0.31 7.61
CA ALA A 139 10.13 0.45 6.84
C ALA A 139 9.83 1.81 7.48
N ASN A 140 9.70 1.86 8.81
CA ASN A 140 9.46 3.12 9.52
C ASN A 140 10.65 4.08 9.43
N GLU A 141 11.88 3.59 9.45
CA GLU A 141 13.08 4.42 9.29
C GLU A 141 13.12 5.08 7.89
N ILE A 142 12.84 4.30 6.85
CA ILE A 142 12.78 4.81 5.47
C ILE A 142 11.63 5.83 5.35
N ARG A 143 10.44 5.50 5.86
CA ARG A 143 9.29 6.40 5.86
C ARG A 143 9.60 7.73 6.55
N ASN A 144 10.20 7.70 7.73
CA ASN A 144 10.52 8.91 8.48
C ASN A 144 11.50 9.81 7.72
N ARG A 145 12.49 9.22 7.05
CA ARG A 145 13.41 9.96 6.17
C ARG A 145 12.66 10.61 5.01
N LEU A 146 11.83 9.84 4.33
CA LEU A 146 11.01 10.32 3.22
C LEU A 146 10.09 11.48 3.64
N GLU A 147 9.40 11.36 4.77
CA GLU A 147 8.52 12.41 5.31
C GLU A 147 9.29 13.72 5.56
N GLN A 148 10.52 13.65 6.07
CA GLN A 148 11.35 14.84 6.29
C GLN A 148 11.78 15.49 4.97
N GLU A 149 12.23 14.72 3.99
CA GLU A 149 12.63 15.25 2.68
C GLU A 149 11.43 15.82 1.92
N LEU A 150 10.28 15.17 2.00
CA LEU A 150 9.05 15.66 1.39
C LEU A 150 8.60 17.00 2.01
N ALA A 151 8.61 17.10 3.34
CA ALA A 151 8.28 18.34 4.02
C ALA A 151 9.24 19.48 3.63
N LYS A 152 10.54 19.19 3.55
CA LYS A 152 11.56 20.13 3.10
C LYS A 152 11.30 20.59 1.67
N ALA A 153 11.05 19.66 0.75
CA ALA A 153 10.75 19.99 -0.64
C ALA A 153 9.52 20.91 -0.80
N HIS A 154 8.46 20.67 -0.04
CA HIS A 154 7.29 21.56 -0.04
C HIS A 154 7.60 22.97 0.48
N ILE A 155 8.45 23.08 1.50
CA ILE A 155 8.86 24.37 2.07
C ILE A 155 9.76 25.11 1.08
N GLU A 156 10.72 24.43 0.45
CA GLU A 156 11.61 25.03 -0.56
C GLU A 156 10.83 25.49 -1.80
N ALA A 157 9.89 24.70 -2.27
CA ALA A 157 9.01 25.10 -3.37
C ALA A 157 8.18 26.35 -3.00
N LYS A 158 7.64 26.39 -1.78
CA LYS A 158 6.95 27.60 -1.28
C LYS A 158 7.88 28.83 -1.30
N PHE A 159 9.11 28.66 -0.82
CA PHE A 159 10.09 29.75 -0.81
C PHE A 159 10.39 30.27 -2.22
N ALA A 160 10.54 29.38 -3.20
CA ALA A 160 10.73 29.76 -4.59
C ALA A 160 9.53 30.56 -5.13
N TRP A 161 8.30 30.13 -4.87
CA TRP A 161 7.09 30.85 -5.23
C TRP A 161 7.03 32.25 -4.59
N ASP A 162 7.37 32.35 -3.31
CA ASP A 162 7.39 33.64 -2.58
C ASP A 162 8.45 34.59 -3.13
N LYS A 163 9.50 34.08 -3.78
CA LYS A 163 10.55 34.84 -4.46
C LYS A 163 10.21 35.21 -5.91
N GLY A 164 9.04 34.82 -6.38
CA GLY A 164 8.56 35.18 -7.73
C GLY A 164 8.96 34.19 -8.82
N ALA A 165 9.25 32.94 -8.45
CA ALA A 165 9.45 31.88 -9.46
C ALA A 165 8.22 31.75 -10.36
N THR A 166 8.46 31.54 -11.65
CA THR A 166 7.37 31.36 -12.64
C THR A 166 6.95 29.90 -12.72
N GLU A 167 5.77 29.64 -13.28
CA GLU A 167 5.31 28.26 -13.53
C GLU A 167 6.27 27.50 -14.42
N ASP A 168 6.85 28.14 -15.45
CA ASP A 168 7.85 27.53 -16.31
C ASP A 168 9.13 27.10 -15.57
N GLN A 169 9.55 27.86 -14.58
CA GLN A 169 10.70 27.53 -13.74
C GLN A 169 10.38 26.42 -12.76
N MET A 170 9.13 26.28 -12.37
CA MET A 170 8.69 25.31 -11.37
C MET A 170 8.13 24.02 -11.97
N LYS A 171 7.88 23.97 -13.28
CA LYS A 171 7.28 22.79 -13.93
C LYS A 171 8.13 21.52 -13.81
N ASP A 172 9.46 21.67 -13.75
CA ASP A 172 10.41 20.56 -13.63
C ASP A 172 10.85 20.34 -12.17
N VAL A 173 10.20 21.01 -11.21
CA VAL A 173 10.35 20.77 -9.77
C VAL A 173 9.12 19.99 -9.31
N PRO A 174 8.98 18.72 -9.71
CA PRO A 174 7.87 17.90 -9.26
C PRO A 174 8.13 17.54 -7.81
N VAL A 175 7.52 18.24 -6.89
CA VAL A 175 7.33 17.73 -5.54
C VAL A 175 6.19 16.74 -5.60
N SER A 176 6.26 15.82 -6.58
CA SER A 176 5.36 14.72 -6.66
C SER A 176 5.85 13.65 -5.70
N TYR A 177 4.94 13.05 -4.98
CA TYR A 177 5.20 11.91 -4.09
C TYR A 177 5.96 10.78 -4.78
N THR A 178 5.91 10.74 -6.08
CA THR A 178 6.44 9.74 -6.99
C THR A 178 7.92 9.93 -7.34
N HIS A 179 8.41 11.15 -7.48
CA HIS A 179 9.80 11.41 -7.89
C HIS A 179 10.85 11.14 -6.79
N LEU A 180 10.45 11.12 -5.53
CA LEU A 180 11.36 10.77 -4.43
C LEU A 180 11.67 9.27 -4.33
N ARG A 181 10.98 8.43 -5.10
CA ARG A 181 11.23 6.98 -5.17
C ARG A 181 12.22 6.56 -6.26
N ALA A 182 12.47 7.40 -7.25
CA ALA A 182 13.27 7.04 -8.43
C ALA A 182 14.80 7.08 -8.20
N HIS A 183 15.28 7.40 -7.01
CA HIS A 183 16.72 7.58 -6.74
C HIS A 183 17.26 6.73 -5.57
N GLU A 184 16.56 5.68 -5.16
CA GLU A 184 17.07 4.61 -4.30
C GLU A 184 16.88 3.24 -4.97
#